data_067952885edb7e54bcebb4cada13aa04
#
_entry.id   067952885edb7e54bcebb4cada13aa04
#
_cell.length_a   1.000
_cell.length_b   1.000
_cell.length_c   1.000
_cell.angle_alpha   90.00
_cell.angle_beta   90.00
_cell.angle_gamma   90.00
#
_symmetry.space_group_name_H-M   'P 1'
#
loop_
_entity.id
_entity.type
_entity.pdbx_description
1 polymer ?
#
loop_
_entity_poly.entity_id
_entity_poly.type
_entity_poly.pdbx_seq_one_letter_code
_entity_poly.pdbx_strand_id
1 'polypeptide(L)'
;MNSSELKGYLTGLMFGDGHIDKGVTKRAFAIKSIDKNFISKIKNDLESCTNFDISVKYVSPHFSCGCNHKEYWELRVKASPYFNKKYHHFYDDYKKRYASKEALSWITPNGIANWYMSDGYICHVGKTSGVIRDRRIEFCTDRYSMNTICLMRDMLLKRFNINTSLIKRGKFYRIRVSKSSYEDFINLIRPFIVDTMRYKLYLAYEQQPEWMSDDMWNYQKSLLSAITPSGKAGG
;
A
#
# COMPACT_ATOMS: atom_id res chain seq x y z
N MET A 1 11.73 -8.05 -14.46
CA MET A 1 11.69 -8.86 -13.20
C MET A 1 11.85 -10.35 -13.54
N ASN A 2 12.63 -11.09 -12.76
CA ASN A 2 12.66 -12.56 -12.83
C ASN A 2 11.44 -13.19 -12.10
N SER A 3 11.28 -14.51 -12.17
CA SER A 3 10.12 -15.21 -11.57
C SER A 3 9.99 -15.03 -10.05
N SER A 4 11.11 -14.91 -9.32
CA SER A 4 11.09 -14.69 -7.86
C SER A 4 10.69 -13.26 -7.52
N GLU A 5 11.21 -12.30 -8.27
CA GLU A 5 10.85 -10.89 -8.12
C GLU A 5 9.37 -10.65 -8.45
N LEU A 6 8.85 -11.29 -9.50
CA LEU A 6 7.41 -11.21 -9.85
C LEU A 6 6.52 -11.74 -8.72
N LYS A 7 6.91 -12.87 -8.09
CA LYS A 7 6.18 -13.39 -6.93
C LYS A 7 6.14 -12.38 -5.79
N GLY A 8 7.30 -11.80 -5.46
CA GLY A 8 7.40 -10.81 -4.39
C GLY A 8 6.62 -9.53 -4.69
N TYR A 9 6.67 -9.07 -5.93
CA TYR A 9 5.94 -7.92 -6.43
C TYR A 9 4.42 -8.09 -6.28
N LEU A 10 3.89 -9.21 -6.82
CA LEU A 10 2.47 -9.53 -6.73
C LEU A 10 2.02 -9.79 -5.29
N THR A 11 2.88 -10.37 -4.45
CA THR A 11 2.58 -10.55 -3.02
C THR A 11 2.33 -9.23 -2.32
N GLY A 12 3.14 -8.21 -2.60
CA GLY A 12 2.92 -6.87 -2.05
C GLY A 12 1.59 -6.25 -2.50
N LEU A 13 1.24 -6.37 -3.77
CA LEU A 13 -0.07 -5.94 -4.27
C LEU A 13 -1.22 -6.70 -3.59
N MET A 14 -1.06 -8.00 -3.37
CA MET A 14 -2.05 -8.84 -2.67
C MET A 14 -2.18 -8.50 -1.18
N PHE A 15 -1.13 -8.02 -0.54
CA PHE A 15 -1.22 -7.56 0.85
C PHE A 15 -1.98 -6.24 0.97
N GLY A 16 -1.98 -5.43 -0.07
CA GLY A 16 -2.76 -4.21 -0.20
C GLY A 16 -4.11 -4.42 -0.91
N ASP A 17 -4.42 -3.55 -1.87
CA ASP A 17 -5.71 -3.50 -2.57
C ASP A 17 -5.90 -4.56 -3.67
N GLY A 18 -4.83 -5.27 -4.05
CA GLY A 18 -4.90 -6.34 -5.03
C GLY A 18 -5.81 -7.48 -4.56
N HIS A 19 -6.52 -8.11 -5.48
CA HIS A 19 -7.33 -9.30 -5.17
C HIS A 19 -7.34 -10.28 -6.33
N ILE A 20 -7.56 -11.55 -5.99
CA ILE A 20 -7.80 -12.63 -6.95
C ILE A 20 -9.27 -13.01 -6.85
N ASP A 21 -9.95 -13.09 -7.99
CA ASP A 21 -11.37 -13.46 -8.04
C ASP A 21 -11.62 -14.84 -7.41
N LYS A 22 -12.76 -14.98 -6.73
CA LYS A 22 -13.14 -16.21 -6.02
C LYS A 22 -13.65 -17.33 -6.95
N GLY A 23 -13.53 -17.18 -8.26
CA GLY A 23 -13.94 -18.20 -9.23
C GLY A 23 -13.26 -19.55 -9.00
N VAL A 24 -13.94 -20.66 -9.36
CA VAL A 24 -13.44 -22.01 -9.08
C VAL A 24 -12.39 -22.45 -10.09
N THR A 25 -12.62 -22.21 -11.38
CA THR A 25 -11.81 -22.78 -12.47
C THR A 25 -10.87 -21.78 -13.13
N LYS A 26 -11.24 -20.51 -13.16
CA LYS A 26 -10.45 -19.45 -13.80
C LYS A 26 -10.44 -18.22 -12.89
N ARG A 27 -9.27 -17.85 -12.40
CA ARG A 27 -9.08 -16.72 -11.50
C ARG A 27 -8.32 -15.61 -12.18
N ALA A 28 -8.88 -14.42 -12.13
CA ALA A 28 -8.27 -13.19 -12.57
C ALA A 28 -7.69 -12.43 -11.37
N PHE A 29 -6.65 -11.65 -11.60
CA PHE A 29 -6.16 -10.68 -10.61
C PHE A 29 -6.71 -9.31 -10.97
N ALA A 30 -7.07 -8.53 -9.96
CA ALA A 30 -7.43 -7.13 -10.14
C ALA A 30 -6.93 -6.26 -8.99
N ILE A 31 -6.72 -4.99 -9.29
CA ILE A 31 -6.39 -3.94 -8.32
C ILE A 31 -7.05 -2.62 -8.73
N LYS A 32 -7.47 -1.84 -7.74
CA LYS A 32 -8.08 -0.53 -7.92
C LYS A 32 -7.27 0.53 -7.19
N SER A 33 -7.14 1.70 -7.80
CA SER A 33 -6.53 2.87 -7.17
C SER A 33 -7.10 4.15 -7.73
N ILE A 34 -7.18 5.19 -6.91
CA ILE A 34 -7.44 6.55 -7.37
C ILE A 34 -6.23 7.15 -8.09
N ASP A 35 -5.05 6.61 -7.86
CA ASP A 35 -3.80 7.06 -8.47
C ASP A 35 -3.54 6.33 -9.79
N LYS A 36 -3.67 7.09 -10.90
CA LYS A 36 -3.42 6.59 -12.26
C LYS A 36 -1.97 6.12 -12.45
N ASN A 37 -1.01 6.85 -11.89
CA ASN A 37 0.41 6.55 -12.09
C ASN A 37 0.79 5.25 -11.41
N PHE A 38 0.21 4.96 -10.25
CA PHE A 38 0.38 3.66 -9.59
C PHE A 38 -0.16 2.52 -10.45
N ILE A 39 -1.37 2.65 -11.00
CA ILE A 39 -1.94 1.65 -11.92
C ILE A 39 -1.11 1.50 -13.19
N SER A 40 -0.64 2.60 -13.78
CA SER A 40 0.23 2.59 -14.97
C SER A 40 1.57 1.91 -14.69
N LYS A 41 2.18 2.17 -13.52
CA LYS A 41 3.39 1.46 -13.08
C LYS A 41 3.16 -0.05 -13.04
N ILE A 42 2.07 -0.49 -12.38
CA ILE A 42 1.77 -1.93 -12.26
C ILE A 42 1.59 -2.55 -13.63
N LYS A 43 0.88 -1.89 -14.55
CA LYS A 43 0.70 -2.35 -15.93
C LYS A 43 2.06 -2.55 -16.61
N ASN A 44 2.87 -1.51 -16.65
CA ASN A 44 4.18 -1.52 -17.33
C ASN A 44 5.12 -2.58 -16.74
N ASP A 45 5.17 -2.69 -15.40
CA ASP A 45 5.99 -3.67 -14.70
C ASP A 45 5.59 -5.11 -15.05
N LEU A 46 4.28 -5.40 -15.13
CA LEU A 46 3.78 -6.72 -15.48
C LEU A 46 3.97 -7.03 -16.98
N GLU A 47 3.69 -6.08 -17.89
CA GLU A 47 3.88 -6.25 -19.33
C GLU A 47 5.35 -6.49 -19.69
N SER A 48 6.28 -5.87 -18.95
CA SER A 48 7.73 -6.04 -19.21
C SER A 48 8.29 -7.41 -18.85
N CYS A 49 7.57 -8.22 -18.05
CA CYS A 49 8.10 -9.48 -17.52
C CYS A 49 7.14 -10.68 -17.64
N THR A 50 5.95 -10.48 -18.21
CA THR A 50 4.94 -11.53 -18.37
C THR A 50 4.19 -11.38 -19.69
N ASN A 51 3.54 -12.47 -20.13
CA ASN A 51 2.59 -12.46 -21.24
C ASN A 51 1.14 -12.39 -20.74
N PHE A 52 0.89 -11.71 -19.63
CA PHE A 52 -0.45 -11.54 -19.10
C PHE A 52 -1.28 -10.64 -20.04
N ASP A 53 -2.53 -11.02 -20.23
CA ASP A 53 -3.51 -10.16 -20.89
C ASP A 53 -4.05 -9.17 -19.86
N ILE A 54 -3.63 -7.91 -19.99
CA ILE A 54 -3.86 -6.85 -19.00
C ILE A 54 -4.77 -5.79 -19.61
N SER A 55 -5.82 -5.44 -18.88
CA SER A 55 -6.69 -4.32 -19.22
C SER A 55 -6.68 -3.29 -18.09
N VAL A 56 -6.80 -2.02 -18.45
CA VAL A 56 -6.97 -0.90 -17.52
C VAL A 56 -8.19 -0.11 -17.94
N LYS A 57 -9.07 0.19 -17.01
CA LYS A 57 -10.22 1.06 -17.23
C LYS A 57 -10.32 2.14 -16.17
N TYR A 58 -10.82 3.29 -16.57
CA TYR A 58 -11.29 4.34 -15.68
C TYR A 58 -12.73 4.08 -15.30
N VAL A 59 -13.05 4.27 -14.04
CA VAL A 59 -14.44 4.21 -13.53
C VAL A 59 -14.76 5.55 -12.91
N SER A 60 -15.75 6.23 -13.49
CA SER A 60 -16.23 7.52 -13.00
C SER A 60 -16.89 7.39 -11.63
N PRO A 61 -17.01 8.51 -10.88
CA PRO A 61 -17.77 8.51 -9.64
C PRO A 61 -19.19 7.99 -9.88
N HIS A 62 -19.66 7.14 -9.00
CA HIS A 62 -21.00 6.58 -9.11
C HIS A 62 -21.58 6.26 -7.74
N PHE A 63 -22.89 6.18 -7.67
CA PHE A 63 -23.60 5.73 -6.48
C PHE A 63 -23.99 4.26 -6.64
N SER A 64 -23.58 3.42 -5.70
CA SER A 64 -23.98 2.01 -5.67
C SER A 64 -23.99 1.48 -4.24
N CYS A 65 -24.85 0.50 -3.95
CA CYS A 65 -24.97 -0.13 -2.63
C CYS A 65 -25.13 0.87 -1.47
N GLY A 66 -25.83 1.99 -1.70
CA GLY A 66 -26.06 3.02 -0.68
C GLY A 66 -24.87 3.95 -0.39
N CYS A 67 -23.80 3.88 -1.19
CA CYS A 67 -22.59 4.67 -1.00
C CYS A 67 -22.18 5.41 -2.26
N ASN A 68 -21.61 6.62 -2.07
CA ASN A 68 -20.92 7.36 -3.12
C ASN A 68 -19.52 6.78 -3.30
N HIS A 69 -19.23 6.28 -4.49
CA HIS A 69 -17.90 5.83 -4.88
C HIS A 69 -17.17 6.95 -5.60
N LYS A 70 -15.94 7.25 -5.17
CA LYS A 70 -15.04 8.13 -5.91
C LYS A 70 -14.60 7.47 -7.21
N GLU A 71 -14.11 8.28 -8.14
CA GLU A 71 -13.45 7.78 -9.33
C GLU A 71 -12.23 6.90 -8.98
N TYR A 72 -11.94 5.92 -9.82
CA TYR A 72 -10.77 5.07 -9.68
C TYR A 72 -10.36 4.46 -11.02
N TRP A 73 -9.12 4.02 -11.08
CA TRP A 73 -8.58 3.19 -12.14
C TRP A 73 -8.58 1.74 -11.69
N GLU A 74 -9.01 0.82 -12.54
CA GLU A 74 -8.98 -0.62 -12.29
C GLU A 74 -8.07 -1.28 -13.31
N LEU A 75 -7.02 -1.98 -12.82
CA LEU A 75 -6.25 -2.90 -13.61
C LEU A 75 -6.77 -4.31 -13.38
N ARG A 76 -6.98 -5.04 -14.46
CA ARG A 76 -7.38 -6.44 -14.44
C ARG A 76 -6.46 -7.27 -15.32
N VAL A 77 -5.91 -8.32 -14.76
CA VAL A 77 -5.24 -9.40 -15.50
C VAL A 77 -6.26 -10.49 -15.73
N LYS A 78 -6.46 -10.90 -16.99
CA LYS A 78 -7.38 -11.98 -17.32
C LYS A 78 -7.00 -13.27 -16.59
N ALA A 79 -7.97 -14.17 -16.49
CA ALA A 79 -7.82 -15.42 -15.77
C ALA A 79 -6.62 -16.23 -16.29
N SER A 80 -5.76 -16.63 -15.35
CA SER A 80 -4.51 -17.33 -15.64
C SER A 80 -4.31 -18.50 -14.66
N PRO A 81 -3.75 -19.64 -15.11
CA PRO A 81 -3.35 -20.73 -14.22
C PRO A 81 -2.40 -20.29 -13.10
N TYR A 82 -1.64 -19.22 -13.32
CA TYR A 82 -0.76 -18.63 -12.32
C TYR A 82 -1.54 -18.24 -11.05
N PHE A 83 -2.65 -17.52 -11.20
CA PHE A 83 -3.45 -17.06 -10.07
C PHE A 83 -4.24 -18.21 -9.41
N ASN A 84 -4.62 -19.24 -10.16
CA ASN A 84 -5.23 -20.44 -9.59
C ASN A 84 -4.30 -21.10 -8.56
N LYS A 85 -3.01 -21.27 -8.94
CA LYS A 85 -1.98 -21.87 -8.08
C LYS A 85 -1.64 -21.02 -6.85
N LYS A 86 -1.86 -19.69 -6.94
CA LYS A 86 -1.48 -18.74 -5.87
C LYS A 86 -2.62 -18.38 -4.92
N TYR A 87 -3.86 -18.70 -5.26
CA TYR A 87 -5.04 -18.29 -4.51
C TYR A 87 -4.98 -18.68 -3.03
N HIS A 88 -4.67 -19.91 -2.72
CA HIS A 88 -4.64 -20.44 -1.35
C HIS A 88 -3.56 -19.85 -0.46
N HIS A 89 -2.58 -19.12 -1.03
CA HIS A 89 -1.60 -18.39 -0.24
C HIS A 89 -2.13 -17.07 0.32
N PHE A 90 -3.23 -16.56 -0.25
CA PHE A 90 -3.83 -15.27 0.09
C PHE A 90 -5.25 -15.33 0.62
N TYR A 91 -5.87 -16.51 0.57
CA TYR A 91 -7.22 -16.72 1.07
C TYR A 91 -7.30 -18.08 1.77
N ASP A 92 -7.95 -18.08 2.94
CA ASP A 92 -8.27 -19.31 3.67
C ASP A 92 -9.47 -20.06 3.05
N ASP A 93 -9.82 -21.19 3.60
CA ASP A 93 -10.94 -22.02 3.15
C ASP A 93 -12.30 -21.28 3.22
N TYR A 94 -12.42 -20.31 4.09
CA TYR A 94 -13.58 -19.42 4.22
C TYR A 94 -13.52 -18.21 3.29
N LYS A 95 -12.55 -18.17 2.37
CA LYS A 95 -12.30 -17.04 1.43
C LYS A 95 -12.02 -15.71 2.13
N LYS A 96 -11.52 -15.76 3.37
CA LYS A 96 -11.04 -14.58 4.10
C LYS A 96 -9.58 -14.27 3.73
N ARG A 97 -9.19 -13.01 3.85
CA ARG A 97 -7.82 -12.59 3.64
C ARG A 97 -6.86 -13.28 4.58
N TYR A 98 -5.81 -13.82 4.01
CA TYR A 98 -4.78 -14.57 4.69
C TYR A 98 -3.42 -14.30 4.05
N ALA A 99 -2.34 -14.61 4.73
CA ALA A 99 -0.99 -14.67 4.16
C ALA A 99 -0.30 -15.94 4.67
N SER A 100 -0.04 -16.87 3.78
CA SER A 100 0.73 -18.07 4.13
C SER A 100 2.19 -17.70 4.44
N LYS A 101 2.88 -18.54 5.23
CA LYS A 101 4.32 -18.40 5.47
C LYS A 101 5.11 -18.39 4.16
N GLU A 102 4.66 -19.16 3.17
CA GLU A 102 5.27 -19.20 1.86
C GLU A 102 5.10 -17.88 1.12
N ALA A 103 3.89 -17.29 1.07
CA ALA A 103 3.68 -15.97 0.48
C ALA A 103 4.54 -14.88 1.16
N LEU A 104 4.65 -14.91 2.48
CA LEU A 104 5.50 -14.01 3.24
C LEU A 104 6.99 -14.16 2.88
N SER A 105 7.43 -15.37 2.52
CA SER A 105 8.80 -15.61 2.08
C SER A 105 9.12 -15.04 0.70
N TRP A 106 8.14 -14.80 -0.15
CA TRP A 106 8.35 -14.25 -1.50
C TRP A 106 8.56 -12.74 -1.52
N ILE A 107 8.00 -12.01 -0.54
CA ILE A 107 7.95 -10.54 -0.61
C ILE A 107 9.35 -9.93 -0.78
N THR A 108 9.43 -8.92 -1.62
CA THR A 108 10.66 -8.16 -1.95
C THR A 108 10.50 -6.71 -1.49
N PRO A 109 11.57 -5.90 -1.47
CA PRO A 109 11.47 -4.46 -1.21
C PRO A 109 10.44 -3.76 -2.11
N ASN A 110 10.40 -4.08 -3.42
CA ASN A 110 9.39 -3.57 -4.34
C ASN A 110 7.98 -4.04 -3.95
N GLY A 111 7.83 -5.29 -3.48
CA GLY A 111 6.57 -5.79 -2.95
C GLY A 111 6.12 -5.02 -1.70
N ILE A 112 7.03 -4.71 -0.77
CA ILE A 112 6.71 -3.89 0.42
C ILE A 112 6.28 -2.48 -0.01
N ALA A 113 6.96 -1.88 -0.99
CA ALA A 113 6.57 -0.59 -1.55
C ALA A 113 5.15 -0.62 -2.14
N ASN A 114 4.80 -1.66 -2.89
CA ASN A 114 3.45 -1.83 -3.44
C ASN A 114 2.40 -1.99 -2.34
N TRP A 115 2.70 -2.78 -1.29
CA TRP A 115 1.82 -2.88 -0.12
C TRP A 115 1.66 -1.53 0.57
N TYR A 116 2.76 -0.78 0.75
CA TYR A 116 2.71 0.53 1.38
C TYR A 116 1.97 1.58 0.53
N MET A 117 2.15 1.57 -0.79
CA MET A 117 1.40 2.45 -1.69
C MET A 117 -0.11 2.20 -1.62
N SER A 118 -0.54 0.96 -1.47
CA SER A 118 -1.96 0.59 -1.30
C SER A 118 -2.49 0.96 0.09
N ASP A 119 -2.02 0.28 1.12
CA ASP A 119 -2.59 0.27 2.47
C ASP A 119 -1.72 0.99 3.52
N GLY A 120 -0.57 1.53 3.12
CA GLY A 120 0.31 2.30 3.99
C GLY A 120 -0.09 3.76 4.06
N TYR A 121 0.17 4.38 5.20
CA TYR A 121 0.02 5.81 5.39
C TYR A 121 1.00 6.34 6.44
N ILE A 122 1.22 7.65 6.36
CA ILE A 122 1.97 8.38 7.36
C ILE A 122 1.00 9.29 8.12
N CYS A 123 0.99 9.22 9.42
CA CYS A 123 0.20 10.12 10.24
C CYS A 123 1.09 11.00 11.10
N HIS A 124 0.61 12.20 11.32
CA HIS A 124 1.22 13.19 12.16
C HIS A 124 0.50 13.23 13.51
N VAL A 125 1.22 13.22 14.60
CA VAL A 125 0.65 13.26 15.94
C VAL A 125 1.15 14.48 16.70
N GLY A 126 0.21 15.25 17.23
CA GLY A 126 0.48 16.39 18.09
C GLY A 126 0.97 17.61 17.32
N LYS A 127 0.06 18.55 17.01
CA LYS A 127 0.41 19.92 16.65
C LYS A 127 0.45 20.75 17.93
N THR A 128 1.60 21.24 18.27
CA THR A 128 1.72 22.37 19.22
C THR A 128 2.52 23.44 18.52
N SER A 129 1.95 24.63 18.34
CA SER A 129 2.59 25.78 17.67
C SER A 129 3.14 25.53 16.25
N GLY A 130 2.41 24.75 15.42
CA GLY A 130 2.83 24.51 14.03
C GLY A 130 3.85 23.38 13.84
N VAL A 131 4.50 22.90 14.91
CA VAL A 131 5.52 21.86 14.85
C VAL A 131 4.90 20.48 14.93
N ILE A 132 5.23 19.60 13.97
CA ILE A 132 4.83 18.19 14.00
C ILE A 132 5.77 17.45 14.96
N ARG A 133 5.25 16.99 16.09
CA ARG A 133 6.05 16.35 17.15
C ARG A 133 6.39 14.88 16.89
N ASP A 134 5.54 14.15 16.20
CA ASP A 134 5.77 12.72 16.00
C ASP A 134 5.19 12.25 14.66
N ARG A 135 5.85 11.26 14.11
CA ARG A 135 5.59 10.66 12.80
C ARG A 135 5.29 9.20 13.00
N ARG A 136 4.27 8.69 12.33
CA ARG A 136 3.90 7.29 12.47
C ARG A 136 3.63 6.70 11.10
N ILE A 137 4.45 5.75 10.72
CA ILE A 137 4.26 4.95 9.52
C ILE A 137 3.44 3.73 9.91
N GLU A 138 2.29 3.56 9.30
CA GLU A 138 1.36 2.48 9.62
C GLU A 138 0.89 1.77 8.35
N PHE A 139 0.65 0.46 8.47
CA PHE A 139 -0.05 -0.34 7.48
C PHE A 139 -1.46 -0.65 7.97
N CYS A 140 -2.45 -0.42 7.12
CA CYS A 140 -3.83 -0.80 7.36
C CYS A 140 -3.98 -2.32 7.16
N THR A 141 -4.03 -3.07 8.26
CA THR A 141 -4.16 -4.53 8.25
C THR A 141 -5.51 -5.01 8.76
N ASP A 142 -6.53 -4.15 8.65
CA ASP A 142 -7.87 -4.37 9.22
C ASP A 142 -8.58 -5.64 8.66
N ARG A 143 -8.15 -6.12 7.49
CA ARG A 143 -8.73 -7.29 6.82
C ARG A 143 -8.11 -8.63 7.24
N TYR A 144 -7.06 -8.60 8.07
CA TYR A 144 -6.29 -9.79 8.44
C TYR A 144 -6.58 -10.23 9.87
N SER A 145 -6.45 -11.54 10.10
CA SER A 145 -6.47 -12.10 11.46
C SER A 145 -5.23 -11.69 12.24
N MET A 146 -5.31 -11.67 13.56
CA MET A 146 -4.17 -11.37 14.43
C MET A 146 -2.97 -12.28 14.13
N ASN A 147 -3.20 -13.56 13.91
CA ASN A 147 -2.13 -14.50 13.57
C ASN A 147 -1.40 -14.10 12.28
N THR A 148 -2.14 -13.72 11.24
CA THR A 148 -1.55 -13.24 9.98
C THR A 148 -0.78 -11.95 10.19
N ILE A 149 -1.30 -11.02 10.99
CA ILE A 149 -0.61 -9.74 11.29
C ILE A 149 0.71 -10.01 12.03
N CYS A 150 0.73 -10.92 12.99
CA CYS A 150 1.96 -11.32 13.68
C CYS A 150 3.00 -11.92 12.71
N LEU A 151 2.57 -12.78 11.78
CA LEU A 151 3.46 -13.34 10.75
C LEU A 151 4.02 -12.25 9.81
N MET A 152 3.22 -11.25 9.45
CA MET A 152 3.67 -10.10 8.66
C MET A 152 4.71 -9.28 9.40
N ARG A 153 4.52 -9.04 10.70
CA ARG A 153 5.52 -8.36 11.54
C ARG A 153 6.83 -9.13 11.64
N ASP A 154 6.74 -10.43 11.88
CA ASP A 154 7.90 -11.31 11.94
C ASP A 154 8.68 -11.30 10.62
N MET A 155 7.99 -11.26 9.50
CA MET A 155 8.59 -11.16 8.18
C MET A 155 9.33 -9.82 8.01
N LEU A 156 8.72 -8.70 8.39
CA LEU A 156 9.38 -7.38 8.32
C LEU A 156 10.65 -7.34 9.17
N LEU A 157 10.61 -7.90 10.37
CA LEU A 157 11.79 -7.97 11.24
C LEU A 157 12.87 -8.90 10.68
N LYS A 158 12.52 -10.16 10.42
CA LYS A 158 13.52 -11.21 10.09
C LYS A 158 14.16 -11.02 8.73
N ARG A 159 13.46 -10.45 7.75
CA ARG A 159 13.98 -10.33 6.38
C ARG A 159 14.53 -8.95 6.05
N PHE A 160 14.04 -7.91 6.70
CA PHE A 160 14.37 -6.53 6.36
C PHE A 160 14.89 -5.73 7.56
N ASN A 161 14.98 -6.34 8.73
CA ASN A 161 15.41 -5.70 9.98
C ASN A 161 14.54 -4.49 10.36
N ILE A 162 13.25 -4.52 9.98
CA ILE A 162 12.29 -3.44 10.28
C ILE A 162 11.50 -3.80 11.53
N ASN A 163 11.80 -3.12 12.62
CA ASN A 163 11.07 -3.26 13.87
C ASN A 163 9.69 -2.62 13.75
N THR A 164 8.68 -3.32 14.28
CA THR A 164 7.29 -2.87 14.23
C THR A 164 6.56 -3.15 15.53
N SER A 165 5.51 -2.40 15.80
CA SER A 165 4.59 -2.61 16.90
C SER A 165 3.15 -2.81 16.39
N LEU A 166 2.30 -3.41 17.22
CA LEU A 166 0.86 -3.48 16.97
C LEU A 166 0.17 -2.31 17.64
N ILE A 167 -0.75 -1.70 16.91
CA ILE A 167 -1.63 -0.68 17.46
C ILE A 167 -3.09 -1.07 17.27
N LYS A 168 -3.88 -0.87 18.30
CA LYS A 168 -5.31 -1.10 18.25
C LYS A 168 -6.03 0.11 17.66
N ARG A 169 -6.90 -0.12 16.68
CA ARG A 169 -7.77 0.88 16.05
C ARG A 169 -9.21 0.36 16.07
N GLY A 170 -9.97 0.74 17.08
CA GLY A 170 -11.29 0.16 17.37
C GLY A 170 -11.18 -1.35 17.60
N LYS A 171 -11.84 -2.16 16.75
CA LYS A 171 -11.81 -3.62 16.80
C LYS A 171 -10.65 -4.26 16.00
N PHE A 172 -9.85 -3.46 15.29
CA PHE A 172 -8.78 -3.92 14.41
C PHE A 172 -7.40 -3.67 15.01
N TYR A 173 -6.41 -4.36 14.45
CA TYR A 173 -5.00 -4.13 14.74
C TYR A 173 -4.26 -3.76 13.46
N ARG A 174 -3.35 -2.80 13.59
CA ARG A 174 -2.51 -2.32 12.49
C ARG A 174 -1.04 -2.47 12.83
N ILE A 175 -0.21 -2.59 11.81
CA ILE A 175 1.24 -2.63 11.97
C ILE A 175 1.76 -1.21 11.91
N ARG A 176 2.51 -0.80 12.94
CA ARG A 176 3.24 0.47 12.98
C ARG A 176 4.74 0.19 12.91
N VAL A 177 5.44 0.85 12.01
CA VAL A 177 6.91 0.83 11.98
C VAL A 177 7.42 1.56 13.23
N SER A 178 8.40 0.98 13.91
CA SER A 178 9.03 1.60 15.08
C SER A 178 9.89 2.79 14.66
N LYS A 179 9.95 3.81 15.50
CA LYS A 179 10.69 5.05 15.19
C LYS A 179 12.17 4.78 14.85
N SER A 180 12.80 3.82 15.52
CA SER A 180 14.17 3.40 15.25
C SER A 180 14.39 2.77 13.86
N SER A 181 13.33 2.33 13.19
CA SER A 181 13.40 1.72 11.86
C SER A 181 12.80 2.60 10.75
N TYR A 182 12.50 3.87 11.02
CA TYR A 182 11.87 4.74 10.02
C TYR A 182 12.75 4.97 8.81
N GLU A 183 14.00 5.37 9.02
CA GLU A 183 14.92 5.66 7.92
C GLU A 183 15.23 4.40 7.10
N ASP A 184 15.47 3.27 7.78
CA ASP A 184 15.68 1.98 7.11
C ASP A 184 14.47 1.57 6.27
N PHE A 185 13.27 1.75 6.81
CA PHE A 185 12.03 1.47 6.08
C PHE A 185 11.86 2.37 4.87
N ILE A 186 12.03 3.68 5.04
CA ILE A 186 11.91 4.65 3.94
C ILE A 186 12.97 4.37 2.87
N ASN A 187 14.22 4.12 3.24
CA ASN A 187 15.29 3.78 2.29
C ASN A 187 15.02 2.48 1.54
N LEU A 188 14.43 1.48 2.21
CA LEU A 188 14.05 0.20 1.60
C LEU A 188 13.04 0.38 0.47
N ILE A 189 12.02 1.24 0.65
CA ILE A 189 10.89 1.34 -0.29
C ILE A 189 10.98 2.51 -1.27
N ARG A 190 11.74 3.56 -0.94
CA ARG A 190 11.85 4.80 -1.73
C ARG A 190 12.11 4.58 -3.22
N PRO A 191 13.01 3.67 -3.66
CA PRO A 191 13.28 3.48 -5.09
C PRO A 191 12.09 3.00 -5.91
N PHE A 192 11.04 2.50 -5.25
CA PHE A 192 9.90 1.84 -5.91
C PHE A 192 8.60 2.65 -5.82
N ILE A 193 8.60 3.74 -5.06
CA ILE A 193 7.41 4.58 -4.87
C ILE A 193 7.22 5.48 -6.10
N VAL A 194 5.99 5.50 -6.65
CA VAL A 194 5.65 6.41 -7.75
C VAL A 194 5.66 7.86 -7.29
N ASP A 195 6.01 8.78 -8.19
CA ASP A 195 6.18 10.20 -7.83
C ASP A 195 4.93 10.79 -7.19
N THR A 196 3.75 10.47 -7.71
CA THR A 196 2.47 10.94 -7.18
C THR A 196 2.16 10.46 -5.76
N MET A 197 2.84 9.39 -5.29
CA MET A 197 2.67 8.86 -3.93
C MET A 197 3.87 9.14 -3.01
N ARG A 198 4.87 9.91 -3.46
CA ARG A 198 6.02 10.25 -2.61
C ARG A 198 5.62 10.99 -1.34
N TYR A 199 4.47 11.67 -1.32
CA TYR A 199 3.92 12.26 -0.10
C TYR A 199 3.76 11.25 1.05
N LYS A 200 3.64 9.96 0.77
CA LYS A 200 3.59 8.89 1.79
C LYS A 200 4.96 8.63 2.46
N LEU A 201 6.06 9.07 1.86
CA LEU A 201 7.41 8.94 2.42
C LEU A 201 7.78 10.16 3.25
N TYR A 202 7.17 11.29 2.95
CA TYR A 202 7.64 12.58 3.44
C TYR A 202 6.75 13.08 4.55
N LEU A 203 7.43 13.46 5.53
CA LEU A 203 6.97 14.23 6.63
C LEU A 203 7.01 15.68 6.19
N ALA A 204 6.09 16.48 6.71
CA ALA A 204 6.20 17.90 6.53
C ALA A 204 7.58 18.35 7.05
N TYR A 205 8.46 18.63 6.13
CA TYR A 205 9.70 19.32 6.45
C TYR A 205 9.37 20.80 6.67
N GLU A 206 10.00 21.42 7.65
CA GLU A 206 9.90 22.86 7.84
C GLU A 206 10.62 23.61 6.72
N GLN A 207 11.58 22.94 6.06
CA GLN A 207 12.33 23.46 4.92
C GLN A 207 12.33 22.40 3.79
N GLN A 208 12.37 22.89 2.55
CA GLN A 208 12.45 22.02 1.37
C GLN A 208 13.77 21.24 1.39
N PRO A 209 13.73 19.89 1.37
CA PRO A 209 14.94 19.10 1.25
C PRO A 209 15.62 19.32 -0.13
N GLU A 210 16.94 19.33 -0.19
CA GLU A 210 17.72 19.52 -1.42
C GLU A 210 17.34 18.58 -2.58
N TRP A 211 16.89 17.36 -2.26
CA TRP A 211 16.49 16.36 -3.26
C TRP A 211 15.04 16.53 -3.75
N MET A 212 14.24 17.46 -3.17
CA MET A 212 12.82 17.66 -3.49
C MET A 212 12.68 18.83 -4.47
N SER A 213 12.03 18.58 -5.63
CA SER A 213 11.72 19.66 -6.57
C SER A 213 10.70 20.64 -6.00
N ASP A 214 10.69 21.87 -6.50
CA ASP A 214 9.74 22.92 -6.10
C ASP A 214 8.29 22.49 -6.27
N ASP A 215 7.96 21.80 -7.36
CA ASP A 215 6.62 21.28 -7.63
C ASP A 215 6.19 20.26 -6.57
N MET A 216 7.09 19.37 -6.19
CA MET A 216 6.83 18.37 -5.13
C MET A 216 6.66 19.05 -3.77
N TRP A 217 7.46 20.06 -3.48
CA TRP A 217 7.39 20.83 -2.25
C TRP A 217 6.07 21.62 -2.16
N ASN A 218 5.69 22.30 -3.23
CA ASN A 218 4.44 23.04 -3.32
C ASN A 218 3.21 22.13 -3.23
N TYR A 219 3.27 20.96 -3.87
CA TYR A 219 2.23 19.93 -3.74
C TYR A 219 2.09 19.44 -2.29
N GLN A 220 3.19 19.17 -1.61
CA GLN A 220 3.15 18.81 -0.18
C GLN A 220 2.55 19.92 0.69
N LYS A 221 2.92 21.17 0.46
CA LYS A 221 2.33 22.30 1.17
C LYS A 221 0.82 22.40 0.94
N SER A 222 0.36 22.18 -0.30
CA SER A 222 -1.07 22.19 -0.62
C SER A 222 -1.84 21.08 0.09
N LEU A 223 -1.27 19.86 0.18
CA LEU A 223 -1.87 18.76 0.92
C LEU A 223 -1.93 19.05 2.43
N LEU A 224 -0.90 19.65 2.98
CA LEU A 224 -0.85 20.03 4.40
C LEU A 224 -1.87 21.13 4.72
N SER A 225 -2.06 22.10 3.85
CA SER A 225 -3.07 23.14 4.00
C SER A 225 -4.49 22.58 3.89
N ALA A 226 -4.73 21.61 3.03
CA ALA A 226 -6.03 20.94 2.88
C ALA A 226 -6.40 20.03 4.07
N ILE A 227 -5.40 19.52 4.80
CA ILE A 227 -5.58 18.67 6.00
C ILE A 227 -5.77 19.53 7.26
N THR A 228 -5.47 20.82 7.20
CA THR A 228 -5.71 21.74 8.31
C THR A 228 -7.17 22.17 8.24
N PRO A 229 -8.07 21.73 9.14
CA PRO A 229 -9.40 22.33 9.20
C PRO A 229 -9.20 23.82 9.48
N SER A 230 -9.80 24.65 8.65
CA SER A 230 -9.95 26.07 8.96
C SER A 230 -10.50 26.16 10.37
N GLY A 231 -9.68 26.63 11.31
CA GLY A 231 -10.11 26.81 12.69
C GLY A 231 -11.39 27.64 12.66
N LYS A 232 -12.47 27.08 13.15
CA LYS A 232 -13.60 27.90 13.59
C LYS A 232 -13.07 28.84 14.65
N ALA A 233 -12.86 30.09 14.28
CA ALA A 233 -12.92 31.19 15.21
C ALA A 233 -14.34 31.15 15.77
N GLY A 234 -14.51 30.56 16.91
CA GLY A 234 -15.69 30.63 17.71
C GLY A 234 -15.43 31.64 18.80
N GLY A 235 -16.21 32.71 18.75
CA GLY A 235 -16.30 33.69 19.82
C GLY A 235 -16.87 33.12 21.11
#